data_185210b73548e2a952a5edae5b00cc7a
#
_entry.id   185210b73548e2a952a5edae5b00cc7a
#
_cell.length_a   1.000
_cell.length_b   1.000
_cell.length_c   1.000
_cell.angle_alpha   90.00
_cell.angle_beta   90.00
_cell.angle_gamma   90.00
#
_symmetry.space_group_name_H-M   'P 1'
#
loop_
_entity.id
_entity.type
_entity.pdbx_description
1 polymer ?
#
loop_
_entity_poly.entity_id
_entity_poly.type
_entity_poly.pdbx_seq_one_letter_code
_entity_poly.pdbx_strand_id
1 'polypeptide(L)'
;MPNNSHIRHAYWKACCCLGLSMALVGCYVALAKPLVSVFGVFALAWLRFVIGALAVPHWLRKPEQEPALNLRMKGLLFLESFLGNFLFSICMLYGVSQTSAMAAGIILSMLPIVVAMLSVLVLRERLSGRLLLALVFAATGMLLLNTAPRDGAPRESQFWGNALVLAAVFCEAAYVVMGKRLSDVMTPRRITAVINLWGCALMTPLALWYWPVLNWSGVAASTWALLLFYGLAASVWSVWLWMTGLRHVKASQAGIFTVMLPVAASITGWVLGETPDGWQGIAWIMAFLGVALASPRPEREKNNISE
;
A
#
# COMPACT_ATOMS: atom_id res chain seq x y z
N MET A 1 20.21 0.83 30.13
CA MET A 1 19.56 1.72 29.14
C MET A 1 19.78 1.09 27.78
N PRO A 2 18.76 0.82 26.95
CA PRO A 2 18.97 0.29 25.61
C PRO A 2 19.77 1.32 24.80
N ASN A 3 20.81 0.84 24.14
CA ASN A 3 21.76 1.63 23.38
C ASN A 3 21.05 2.40 22.26
N ASN A 4 21.11 3.73 22.25
CA ASN A 4 20.43 4.62 21.26
C ASN A 4 20.75 4.25 19.81
N SER A 5 21.89 3.61 19.55
CA SER A 5 22.25 3.11 18.23
C SER A 5 21.33 2.00 17.73
N HIS A 6 20.90 1.05 18.59
CA HIS A 6 20.00 -0.04 18.22
C HIS A 6 18.60 0.45 17.86
N ILE A 7 18.06 1.42 18.61
CA ILE A 7 16.75 2.02 18.34
C ILE A 7 16.78 2.75 16.97
N ARG A 8 17.85 3.50 16.70
CA ARG A 8 18.05 4.20 15.45
C ARG A 8 18.15 3.25 14.25
N HIS A 9 18.89 2.16 14.38
CA HIS A 9 19.00 1.14 13.32
C HIS A 9 17.67 0.44 13.05
N ALA A 10 16.89 0.11 14.09
CA ALA A 10 15.57 -0.49 13.92
C ALA A 10 14.61 0.45 13.17
N TYR A 11 14.65 1.75 13.49
CA TYR A 11 13.80 2.74 12.83
C TYR A 11 14.20 2.95 11.35
N TRP A 12 15.49 3.05 11.02
CA TRP A 12 15.95 3.14 9.63
C TRP A 12 15.56 1.91 8.81
N LYS A 13 15.74 0.72 9.37
CA LYS A 13 15.27 -0.52 8.75
C LYS A 13 13.77 -0.48 8.48
N ALA A 14 12.98 0.05 9.41
CA ALA A 14 11.54 0.19 9.23
C ALA A 14 11.17 1.15 8.09
N CYS A 15 11.83 2.31 8.01
CA CYS A 15 11.65 3.25 6.90
C CYS A 15 12.04 2.63 5.55
N CYS A 16 13.15 1.90 5.49
CA CYS A 16 13.55 1.15 4.30
C CYS A 16 12.51 0.09 3.91
N CYS A 17 11.97 -0.65 4.89
CA CYS A 17 10.91 -1.63 4.64
C CYS A 17 9.65 -0.98 4.06
N LEU A 18 9.22 0.17 4.60
CA LEU A 18 8.04 0.90 4.09
C LEU A 18 8.29 1.42 2.66
N GLY A 19 9.43 2.06 2.42
CA GLY A 19 9.80 2.57 1.10
C GLY A 19 9.91 1.46 0.07
N LEU A 20 10.60 0.36 0.40
CA LEU A 20 10.76 -0.80 -0.48
C LEU A 20 9.42 -1.50 -0.74
N SER A 21 8.56 -1.62 0.27
CA SER A 21 7.21 -2.15 0.10
C SER A 21 6.44 -1.38 -0.95
N MET A 22 6.37 -0.05 -0.82
CA MET A 22 5.60 0.79 -1.74
C MET A 22 6.25 0.88 -3.13
N ALA A 23 7.58 0.87 -3.21
CA ALA A 23 8.28 0.77 -4.49
C ALA A 23 7.94 -0.54 -5.20
N LEU A 24 7.95 -1.66 -4.48
CA LEU A 24 7.56 -2.97 -5.04
C LEU A 24 6.10 -2.96 -5.52
N VAL A 25 5.19 -2.31 -4.76
CA VAL A 25 3.79 -2.12 -5.18
C VAL A 25 3.74 -1.37 -6.50
N GLY A 26 4.45 -0.26 -6.64
CA GLY A 26 4.50 0.52 -7.87
C GLY A 26 5.00 -0.30 -9.06
N CYS A 27 6.08 -1.07 -8.88
CA CYS A 27 6.63 -1.94 -9.92
C CYS A 27 5.62 -3.00 -10.39
N TYR A 28 5.04 -3.78 -9.46
CA TYR A 28 4.13 -4.85 -9.88
C TYR A 28 2.80 -4.33 -10.42
N VAL A 29 2.33 -3.16 -9.98
CA VAL A 29 1.14 -2.51 -10.55
C VAL A 29 1.38 -2.11 -12.01
N ALA A 30 2.56 -1.53 -12.32
CA ALA A 30 2.92 -1.21 -13.70
C ALA A 30 2.98 -2.49 -14.58
N LEU A 31 3.46 -3.60 -14.02
CA LEU A 31 3.55 -4.90 -14.70
C LEU A 31 2.23 -5.69 -14.73
N ALA A 32 1.16 -5.21 -14.06
CA ALA A 32 -0.11 -5.93 -14.00
C ALA A 32 -0.94 -5.87 -15.29
N LYS A 33 -0.72 -4.87 -16.17
CA LYS A 33 -1.52 -4.69 -17.41
C LYS A 33 -1.67 -5.98 -18.24
N PRO A 34 -0.58 -6.71 -18.61
CA PRO A 34 -0.70 -7.95 -19.39
C PRO A 34 -1.41 -9.07 -18.61
N LEU A 35 -1.33 -9.10 -17.28
CA LEU A 35 -2.04 -10.09 -16.48
C LEU A 35 -3.54 -9.81 -16.41
N VAL A 36 -3.92 -8.55 -16.29
CA VAL A 36 -5.33 -8.14 -16.27
C VAL A 36 -6.02 -8.46 -17.61
N SER A 37 -5.34 -8.30 -18.74
CA SER A 37 -5.90 -8.64 -20.06
C SER A 37 -6.16 -10.15 -20.24
N VAL A 38 -5.35 -11.00 -19.58
CA VAL A 38 -5.48 -12.47 -19.66
C VAL A 38 -6.45 -13.01 -18.62
N PHE A 39 -6.31 -12.61 -17.36
CA PHE A 39 -7.04 -13.19 -16.24
C PHE A 39 -8.24 -12.35 -15.77
N GLY A 40 -8.38 -11.13 -16.26
CA GLY A 40 -9.34 -10.18 -15.70
C GLY A 40 -8.98 -9.75 -14.26
N VAL A 41 -9.67 -8.73 -13.75
CA VAL A 41 -9.31 -8.11 -12.45
C VAL A 41 -9.60 -9.03 -11.27
N PHE A 42 -10.78 -9.65 -11.22
CA PHE A 42 -11.21 -10.45 -10.06
C PHE A 42 -10.47 -11.78 -9.94
N ALA A 43 -10.23 -12.45 -11.08
CA ALA A 43 -9.46 -13.69 -11.06
C ALA A 43 -7.98 -13.42 -10.74
N LEU A 44 -7.40 -12.34 -11.27
CA LEU A 44 -6.04 -11.94 -10.91
C LEU A 44 -5.93 -11.60 -9.41
N ALA A 45 -6.90 -10.87 -8.86
CA ALA A 45 -6.94 -10.56 -7.43
C ALA A 45 -7.08 -11.83 -6.57
N TRP A 46 -7.88 -12.79 -7.00
CA TRP A 46 -8.00 -14.08 -6.32
C TRP A 46 -6.71 -14.91 -6.42
N LEU A 47 -6.15 -15.05 -7.63
CA LEU A 47 -4.93 -15.82 -7.88
C LEU A 47 -3.74 -15.32 -7.04
N ARG A 48 -3.57 -13.99 -6.88
CA ARG A 48 -2.49 -13.46 -6.04
C ARG A 48 -2.62 -13.87 -4.58
N PHE A 49 -3.86 -13.93 -4.05
CA PHE A 49 -4.09 -14.38 -2.67
C PHE A 49 -3.90 -15.88 -2.51
N VAL A 50 -4.30 -16.68 -3.52
CA VAL A 50 -4.04 -18.13 -3.54
C VAL A 50 -2.52 -18.38 -3.54
N ILE A 51 -1.78 -17.71 -4.42
CA ILE A 51 -0.31 -17.81 -4.47
C ILE A 51 0.28 -17.41 -3.10
N GLY A 52 -0.17 -16.31 -2.52
CA GLY A 52 0.29 -15.86 -1.21
C GLY A 52 -0.02 -16.87 -0.09
N ALA A 53 -1.24 -17.41 -0.06
CA ALA A 53 -1.64 -18.39 0.95
C ALA A 53 -0.84 -19.71 0.82
N LEU A 54 -0.56 -20.16 -0.42
CA LEU A 54 0.22 -21.37 -0.68
C LEU A 54 1.73 -21.18 -0.43
N ALA A 55 2.25 -19.97 -0.63
CA ALA A 55 3.67 -19.70 -0.46
C ALA A 55 4.11 -19.65 1.01
N VAL A 56 3.25 -19.17 1.92
CA VAL A 56 3.64 -18.93 3.32
C VAL A 56 2.72 -19.58 4.37
N PRO A 57 2.26 -20.84 4.21
CA PRO A 57 1.38 -21.48 5.18
C PRO A 57 2.06 -21.67 6.54
N HIS A 58 3.38 -21.82 6.56
CA HIS A 58 4.17 -21.93 7.78
C HIS A 58 4.18 -20.64 8.63
N TRP A 59 3.84 -19.49 8.05
CA TRP A 59 3.72 -18.23 8.78
C TRP A 59 2.42 -18.13 9.61
N LEU A 60 1.47 -19.04 9.43
CA LEU A 60 0.27 -19.14 10.26
C LEU A 60 0.57 -19.62 11.67
N ARG A 61 1.70 -20.33 11.86
CA ARG A 61 2.09 -20.84 13.17
C ARG A 61 2.25 -19.66 14.14
N LYS A 62 1.57 -19.77 15.28
CA LYS A 62 1.64 -18.78 16.35
C LYS A 62 3.00 -18.89 17.05
N PRO A 63 3.82 -17.83 17.13
CA PRO A 63 5.00 -17.82 17.97
C PRO A 63 4.61 -17.94 19.46
N GLU A 64 5.44 -18.58 20.27
CA GLU A 64 5.18 -18.76 21.72
C GLU A 64 5.01 -17.43 22.46
N GLN A 65 5.76 -16.42 22.05
CA GLN A 65 5.76 -15.09 22.65
C GLN A 65 4.56 -14.21 22.25
N GLU A 66 3.76 -14.65 21.27
CA GLU A 66 2.63 -13.88 20.80
C GLU A 66 1.39 -14.15 21.68
N PRO A 67 0.72 -13.11 22.23
CA PRO A 67 -0.45 -13.29 23.08
C PRO A 67 -1.61 -13.93 22.31
N ALA A 68 -2.54 -14.55 23.04
CA ALA A 68 -3.79 -15.02 22.44
C ALA A 68 -4.61 -13.82 21.97
N LEU A 69 -5.04 -13.85 20.71
CA LEU A 69 -5.87 -12.78 20.15
C LEU A 69 -7.26 -12.82 20.79
N ASN A 70 -7.67 -11.71 21.37
CA ASN A 70 -9.05 -11.54 21.82
C ASN A 70 -9.99 -11.33 20.61
N LEU A 71 -11.30 -11.40 20.85
CA LEU A 71 -12.31 -11.28 19.79
C LEU A 71 -12.20 -9.94 19.03
N ARG A 72 -11.86 -8.85 19.72
CA ARG A 72 -11.67 -7.52 19.10
C ARG A 72 -10.50 -7.53 18.10
N MET A 73 -9.37 -8.17 18.44
CA MET A 73 -8.21 -8.23 17.54
C MET A 73 -8.48 -9.15 16.34
N LYS A 74 -9.22 -10.24 16.53
CA LYS A 74 -9.68 -11.11 15.42
C LYS A 74 -10.60 -10.34 14.48
N GLY A 75 -11.55 -9.57 15.02
CA GLY A 75 -12.43 -8.69 14.25
C GLY A 75 -11.66 -7.59 13.50
N LEU A 76 -10.64 -7.01 14.15
CA LEU A 76 -9.78 -5.99 13.51
C LEU A 76 -8.99 -6.58 12.33
N LEU A 77 -8.46 -7.80 12.47
CA LEU A 77 -7.73 -8.50 11.42
C LEU A 77 -8.64 -8.87 10.23
N PHE A 78 -9.88 -9.29 10.50
CA PHE A 78 -10.88 -9.49 9.46
C PHE A 78 -11.23 -8.17 8.76
N LEU A 79 -11.48 -7.10 9.54
CA LEU A 79 -11.84 -5.78 9.01
C LEU A 79 -10.71 -5.17 8.18
N GLU A 80 -9.45 -5.37 8.57
CA GLU A 80 -8.27 -4.98 7.80
C GLU A 80 -8.26 -5.67 6.43
N SER A 81 -8.50 -6.98 6.38
CA SER A 81 -8.57 -7.73 5.13
C SER A 81 -9.77 -7.32 4.29
N PHE A 82 -10.93 -7.11 4.93
CA PHE A 82 -12.16 -6.70 4.26
C PHE A 82 -12.04 -5.30 3.65
N LEU A 83 -11.59 -4.31 4.43
CA LEU A 83 -11.44 -2.94 3.94
C LEU A 83 -10.26 -2.81 2.98
N GLY A 84 -9.06 -3.21 3.41
CA GLY A 84 -7.83 -2.95 2.66
C GLY A 84 -7.65 -3.82 1.41
N ASN A 85 -8.31 -4.97 1.31
CA ASN A 85 -8.16 -5.84 0.15
C ASN A 85 -9.45 -5.96 -0.68
N PHE A 86 -10.57 -6.32 -0.03
CA PHE A 86 -11.81 -6.61 -0.73
C PHE A 86 -12.55 -5.33 -1.14
N LEU A 87 -12.96 -4.53 -0.15
CA LEU A 87 -13.76 -3.32 -0.42
C LEU A 87 -12.95 -2.26 -1.17
N PHE A 88 -11.68 -2.07 -0.82
CA PHE A 88 -10.76 -1.22 -1.57
C PHE A 88 -10.73 -1.58 -3.06
N SER A 89 -10.57 -2.88 -3.38
CA SER A 89 -10.49 -3.33 -4.77
C SER A 89 -11.78 -3.06 -5.53
N ILE A 90 -12.93 -3.26 -4.91
CA ILE A 90 -14.25 -2.99 -5.52
C ILE A 90 -14.42 -1.48 -5.73
N CYS A 91 -14.22 -0.68 -4.69
CA CYS A 91 -14.36 0.78 -4.77
C CYS A 91 -13.41 1.37 -5.80
N MET A 92 -12.16 0.89 -5.84
CA MET A 92 -11.15 1.37 -6.78
C MET A 92 -11.49 1.01 -8.22
N LEU A 93 -11.87 -0.25 -8.49
CA LEU A 93 -12.20 -0.72 -9.83
C LEU A 93 -13.39 0.04 -10.41
N TYR A 94 -14.50 0.08 -9.68
CA TYR A 94 -15.71 0.77 -10.15
C TYR A 94 -15.55 2.29 -10.12
N GLY A 95 -14.81 2.83 -9.15
CA GLY A 95 -14.51 4.25 -9.08
C GLY A 95 -13.74 4.75 -10.30
N VAL A 96 -12.63 4.09 -10.62
CA VAL A 96 -11.78 4.48 -11.77
C VAL A 96 -12.50 4.27 -13.11
N SER A 97 -13.38 3.28 -13.22
CA SER A 97 -14.16 3.07 -14.45
C SER A 97 -15.22 4.16 -14.71
N GLN A 98 -15.64 4.90 -13.68
CA GLN A 98 -16.68 5.92 -13.73
C GLN A 98 -16.16 7.35 -13.56
N THR A 99 -14.86 7.57 -13.42
CA THR A 99 -14.25 8.91 -13.30
C THR A 99 -13.09 9.07 -14.26
N SER A 100 -12.59 10.31 -14.39
CA SER A 100 -11.38 10.55 -15.16
C SER A 100 -10.13 10.10 -14.36
N ALA A 101 -9.08 9.69 -15.08
CA ALA A 101 -7.82 9.32 -14.45
C ALA A 101 -7.21 10.49 -13.65
N MET A 102 -7.40 11.73 -14.12
CA MET A 102 -6.98 12.95 -13.41
C MET A 102 -7.74 13.10 -12.08
N ALA A 103 -9.07 12.99 -12.09
CA ALA A 103 -9.87 13.12 -10.87
C ALA A 103 -9.53 12.01 -9.85
N ALA A 104 -9.41 10.76 -10.31
CA ALA A 104 -8.97 9.64 -9.46
C ALA A 104 -7.59 9.91 -8.87
N GLY A 105 -6.63 10.38 -9.66
CA GLY A 105 -5.29 10.70 -9.20
C GLY A 105 -5.25 11.83 -8.16
N ILE A 106 -6.05 12.89 -8.33
CA ILE A 106 -6.20 13.97 -7.35
C ILE A 106 -6.74 13.42 -6.02
N ILE A 107 -7.78 12.59 -6.07
CA ILE A 107 -8.37 12.00 -4.87
C ILE A 107 -7.37 11.06 -4.17
N LEU A 108 -6.67 10.22 -4.93
CA LEU A 108 -5.63 9.33 -4.38
C LEU A 108 -4.47 10.09 -3.74
N SER A 109 -4.15 11.30 -4.22
CA SER A 109 -3.10 12.13 -3.62
C SER A 109 -3.43 12.60 -2.20
N MET A 110 -4.68 12.51 -1.78
CA MET A 110 -5.11 12.79 -0.40
C MET A 110 -4.76 11.65 0.58
N LEU A 111 -4.37 10.47 0.10
CA LEU A 111 -4.12 9.28 0.93
C LEU A 111 -3.20 9.56 2.13
N PRO A 112 -2.01 10.19 2.01
CA PRO A 112 -1.16 10.47 3.17
C PRO A 112 -1.85 11.35 4.21
N ILE A 113 -2.67 12.29 3.77
CA ILE A 113 -3.42 13.22 4.65
C ILE A 113 -4.51 12.46 5.39
N VAL A 114 -5.28 11.60 4.69
CA VAL A 114 -6.35 10.79 5.29
C VAL A 114 -5.78 9.78 6.29
N VAL A 115 -4.63 9.16 5.98
CA VAL A 115 -3.91 8.29 6.94
C VAL A 115 -3.53 9.07 8.19
N ALA A 116 -2.96 10.26 8.04
CA ALA A 116 -2.57 11.09 9.17
C ALA A 116 -3.78 11.50 10.03
N MET A 117 -4.88 11.90 9.38
CA MET A 117 -6.15 12.23 10.05
C MET A 117 -6.69 11.04 10.85
N LEU A 118 -6.79 9.86 10.24
CA LEU A 118 -7.26 8.66 10.94
C LEU A 118 -6.29 8.23 12.06
N SER A 119 -4.98 8.44 11.88
CA SER A 119 -3.98 8.15 12.93
C SER A 119 -4.17 9.04 14.16
N VAL A 120 -4.49 10.31 13.96
CA VAL A 120 -4.83 11.23 15.07
C VAL A 120 -6.12 10.79 15.76
N LEU A 121 -7.17 10.51 14.99
CA LEU A 121 -8.50 10.17 15.53
C LEU A 121 -8.51 8.80 16.24
N VAL A 122 -7.91 7.78 15.64
CA VAL A 122 -8.02 6.38 16.09
C VAL A 122 -6.86 5.98 17.01
N LEU A 123 -5.64 6.36 16.66
CA LEU A 123 -4.42 6.02 17.41
C LEU A 123 -4.01 7.12 18.38
N ARG A 124 -4.65 8.29 18.31
CA ARG A 124 -4.31 9.49 19.11
C ARG A 124 -2.85 9.92 18.92
N GLU A 125 -2.33 9.75 17.71
CA GLU A 125 -0.98 10.19 17.37
C GLU A 125 -0.91 11.72 17.34
N ARG A 126 0.22 12.26 17.85
CA ARG A 126 0.50 13.70 17.74
C ARG A 126 1.34 13.96 16.49
N LEU A 127 0.87 14.88 15.65
CA LEU A 127 1.61 15.32 14.47
C LEU A 127 2.56 16.44 14.86
N SER A 128 3.83 16.32 14.45
CA SER A 128 4.81 17.41 14.57
C SER A 128 4.72 18.32 13.35
N GLY A 129 5.14 19.59 13.47
CA GLY A 129 5.18 20.52 12.33
C GLY A 129 6.02 19.99 11.15
N ARG A 130 7.11 19.27 11.46
CA ARG A 130 7.93 18.58 10.45
C ARG A 130 7.15 17.51 9.69
N LEU A 131 6.31 16.75 10.39
CA LEU A 131 5.48 15.71 9.78
C LEU A 131 4.38 16.33 8.91
N LEU A 132 3.78 17.45 9.34
CA LEU A 132 2.83 18.21 8.52
C LEU A 132 3.48 18.69 7.22
N LEU A 133 4.69 19.23 7.29
CA LEU A 133 5.44 19.62 6.10
C LEU A 133 5.74 18.42 5.19
N ALA A 134 6.12 17.28 5.76
CA ALA A 134 6.34 16.04 5.02
C ALA A 134 5.07 15.56 4.29
N LEU A 135 3.90 15.68 4.95
CA LEU A 135 2.59 15.36 4.35
C LEU A 135 2.26 16.27 3.16
N VAL A 136 2.52 17.59 3.28
CA VAL A 136 2.31 18.53 2.18
C VAL A 136 3.19 18.15 0.99
N PHE A 137 4.48 17.91 1.19
CA PHE A 137 5.38 17.49 0.12
C PHE A 137 4.95 16.17 -0.53
N ALA A 138 4.57 15.17 0.27
CA ALA A 138 4.11 13.87 -0.23
C ALA A 138 2.82 14.01 -1.04
N ALA A 139 1.82 14.72 -0.53
CA ALA A 139 0.56 14.92 -1.22
C ALA A 139 0.74 15.72 -2.51
N THR A 140 1.57 16.78 -2.50
CA THR A 140 1.87 17.57 -3.70
C THR A 140 2.63 16.76 -4.74
N GLY A 141 3.64 15.98 -4.34
CA GLY A 141 4.37 15.08 -5.25
C GLY A 141 3.45 14.04 -5.89
N MET A 142 2.57 13.43 -5.10
CA MET A 142 1.59 12.46 -5.58
C MET A 142 0.54 13.11 -6.51
N LEU A 143 0.09 14.33 -6.20
CA LEU A 143 -0.81 15.11 -7.04
C LEU A 143 -0.17 15.39 -8.40
N LEU A 144 1.06 15.89 -8.44
CA LEU A 144 1.78 16.19 -9.69
C LEU A 144 1.97 14.95 -10.57
N LEU A 145 2.24 13.77 -9.98
CA LEU A 145 2.36 12.51 -10.73
C LEU A 145 1.05 12.06 -11.38
N ASN A 146 -0.08 12.45 -10.81
CA ASN A 146 -1.39 11.99 -11.24
C ASN A 146 -2.16 13.02 -12.11
N THR A 147 -1.64 14.22 -12.33
CA THR A 147 -2.30 15.28 -13.11
C THR A 147 -2.01 15.25 -14.61
N ALA A 148 -1.33 14.22 -15.12
CA ALA A 148 -1.09 14.08 -16.56
C ALA A 148 -2.42 14.04 -17.34
N PRO A 149 -2.55 14.80 -18.45
CA PRO A 149 -3.78 14.86 -19.25
C PRO A 149 -4.12 13.48 -19.84
N ARG A 150 -5.31 12.98 -19.58
CA ARG A 150 -5.88 11.78 -20.21
C ARG A 150 -7.34 12.07 -20.55
N ASP A 151 -7.79 11.58 -21.70
CA ASP A 151 -9.14 11.83 -22.23
C ASP A 151 -10.24 11.37 -21.28
N GLY A 152 -11.29 12.22 -21.15
CA GLY A 152 -12.23 12.13 -20.07
C GLY A 152 -13.51 11.32 -20.33
N ALA A 153 -14.09 10.80 -19.26
CA ALA A 153 -15.41 10.18 -19.19
C ALA A 153 -16.54 11.24 -19.07
N PRO A 154 -17.83 10.89 -19.42
CA PRO A 154 -18.98 11.80 -19.31
C PRO A 154 -19.22 12.32 -17.89
N ARG A 155 -19.69 13.57 -17.78
CA ARG A 155 -19.80 14.32 -16.50
C ARG A 155 -20.71 13.71 -15.41
N GLU A 156 -21.81 13.04 -15.77
CA GLU A 156 -22.78 12.53 -14.79
C GLU A 156 -22.30 11.31 -14.00
N SER A 157 -21.49 10.45 -14.62
CA SER A 157 -20.89 9.30 -13.92
C SER A 157 -19.75 9.68 -12.98
N GLN A 158 -19.16 10.87 -13.14
CA GLN A 158 -17.97 11.30 -12.40
C GLN A 158 -18.23 11.46 -10.90
N PHE A 159 -19.43 11.87 -10.47
CA PHE A 159 -19.72 12.04 -9.03
C PHE A 159 -19.62 10.71 -8.27
N TRP A 160 -20.28 9.66 -8.77
CA TRP A 160 -20.22 8.32 -8.15
C TRP A 160 -18.84 7.71 -8.26
N GLY A 161 -18.18 7.88 -9.40
CA GLY A 161 -16.79 7.45 -9.58
C GLY A 161 -15.85 8.10 -8.55
N ASN A 162 -15.95 9.42 -8.38
CA ASN A 162 -15.16 10.16 -7.39
C ASN A 162 -15.46 9.73 -5.96
N ALA A 163 -16.74 9.51 -5.62
CA ALA A 163 -17.15 9.03 -4.31
C ALA A 163 -16.59 7.64 -4.00
N LEU A 164 -16.58 6.73 -4.98
CA LEU A 164 -15.99 5.41 -4.83
C LEU A 164 -14.46 5.46 -4.69
N VAL A 165 -13.76 6.29 -5.47
CA VAL A 165 -12.30 6.48 -5.30
C VAL A 165 -11.99 7.07 -3.93
N LEU A 166 -12.79 8.02 -3.44
CA LEU A 166 -12.63 8.56 -2.09
C LEU A 166 -12.88 7.48 -1.02
N ALA A 167 -13.89 6.63 -1.20
CA ALA A 167 -14.12 5.48 -0.32
C ALA A 167 -12.93 4.51 -0.33
N ALA A 168 -12.29 4.28 -1.49
CA ALA A 168 -11.07 3.48 -1.58
C ALA A 168 -9.91 4.12 -0.80
N VAL A 169 -9.73 5.44 -0.86
CA VAL A 169 -8.73 6.16 -0.04
C VAL A 169 -8.98 5.95 1.46
N PHE A 170 -10.23 6.02 1.92
CA PHE A 170 -10.55 5.73 3.31
C PHE A 170 -10.33 4.27 3.68
N CYS A 171 -10.62 3.32 2.81
CA CYS A 171 -10.33 1.91 3.01
C CYS A 171 -8.83 1.66 3.18
N GLU A 172 -8.00 2.25 2.32
CA GLU A 172 -6.54 2.13 2.39
C GLU A 172 -5.97 2.80 3.64
N ALA A 173 -6.47 3.99 3.98
CA ALA A 173 -6.06 4.67 5.20
C ALA A 173 -6.45 3.87 6.47
N ALA A 174 -7.63 3.26 6.48
CA ALA A 174 -8.06 2.36 7.55
C ALA A 174 -7.16 1.12 7.64
N TYR A 175 -6.76 0.52 6.50
CA TYR A 175 -5.80 -0.57 6.44
C TYR A 175 -4.48 -0.20 7.12
N VAL A 176 -3.91 0.97 6.83
CA VAL A 176 -2.67 1.44 7.46
C VAL A 176 -2.82 1.58 8.98
N VAL A 177 -3.91 2.19 9.44
CA VAL A 177 -4.16 2.43 10.87
C VAL A 177 -4.44 1.15 11.64
N MET A 178 -5.21 0.22 11.04
CA MET A 178 -5.48 -1.09 11.63
C MET A 178 -4.23 -1.97 11.63
N GLY A 179 -3.48 -1.97 10.52
CA GLY A 179 -2.21 -2.67 10.41
C GLY A 179 -1.21 -2.24 11.47
N LYS A 180 -1.17 -0.92 11.81
CA LYS A 180 -0.34 -0.43 12.91
C LYS A 180 -0.74 -1.10 14.24
N ARG A 181 -2.02 -1.11 14.60
CA ARG A 181 -2.50 -1.78 15.82
C ARG A 181 -2.21 -3.27 15.85
N LEU A 182 -2.38 -3.95 14.72
CA LEU A 182 -2.13 -5.37 14.60
C LEU A 182 -0.63 -5.68 14.70
N SER A 183 0.23 -4.87 14.09
CA SER A 183 1.68 -5.06 14.11
C SER A 183 2.31 -4.89 15.50
N ASP A 184 1.61 -4.22 16.43
CA ASP A 184 2.04 -4.10 17.83
C ASP A 184 1.78 -5.40 18.64
N VAL A 185 0.86 -6.27 18.19
CA VAL A 185 0.41 -7.48 18.92
C VAL A 185 0.80 -8.76 18.19
N MET A 186 0.82 -8.74 16.85
CA MET A 186 1.10 -9.89 16.00
C MET A 186 2.42 -9.72 15.25
N THR A 187 3.02 -10.84 14.88
CA THR A 187 4.19 -10.81 13.99
C THR A 187 3.79 -10.45 12.55
N PRO A 188 4.60 -9.64 11.83
CA PRO A 188 4.33 -9.28 10.43
C PRO A 188 4.08 -10.49 9.52
N ARG A 189 4.80 -11.58 9.73
CA ARG A 189 4.64 -12.85 8.99
C ARG A 189 3.23 -13.41 9.16
N ARG A 190 2.75 -13.49 10.40
CA ARG A 190 1.43 -14.04 10.70
C ARG A 190 0.31 -13.15 10.19
N ILE A 191 0.45 -11.82 10.32
CA ILE A 191 -0.50 -10.86 9.73
C ILE A 191 -0.60 -11.10 8.22
N THR A 192 0.54 -11.15 7.51
CA THR A 192 0.59 -11.39 6.06
C THR A 192 -0.11 -12.71 5.67
N ALA A 193 0.16 -13.80 6.38
CA ALA A 193 -0.46 -15.09 6.06
C ALA A 193 -1.98 -15.08 6.26
N VAL A 194 -2.47 -14.47 7.34
CA VAL A 194 -3.91 -14.40 7.64
C VAL A 194 -4.63 -13.46 6.67
N ILE A 195 -4.02 -12.32 6.31
CA ILE A 195 -4.56 -11.41 5.27
C ILE A 195 -4.75 -12.14 3.95
N ASN A 196 -3.78 -12.98 3.53
CA ASN A 196 -3.91 -13.75 2.30
C ASN A 196 -5.05 -14.76 2.35
N LEU A 197 -5.26 -15.45 3.50
CA LEU A 197 -6.38 -16.36 3.67
C LEU A 197 -7.74 -15.66 3.59
N TRP A 198 -7.90 -14.54 4.29
CA TRP A 198 -9.12 -13.74 4.22
C TRP A 198 -9.33 -13.14 2.83
N GLY A 199 -8.26 -12.64 2.21
CA GLY A 199 -8.30 -12.13 0.84
C GLY A 199 -8.75 -13.21 -0.14
N CYS A 200 -8.21 -14.43 -0.03
CA CYS A 200 -8.62 -15.57 -0.83
C CYS A 200 -10.12 -15.89 -0.61
N ALA A 201 -10.55 -16.02 0.65
CA ALA A 201 -11.93 -16.35 0.98
C ALA A 201 -12.93 -15.30 0.48
N LEU A 202 -12.64 -14.01 0.68
CA LEU A 202 -13.49 -12.90 0.27
C LEU A 202 -13.57 -12.72 -1.25
N MET A 203 -12.47 -13.00 -1.98
CA MET A 203 -12.45 -12.88 -3.44
C MET A 203 -13.00 -14.11 -4.16
N THR A 204 -13.10 -15.27 -3.49
CA THR A 204 -13.58 -16.52 -4.10
C THR A 204 -14.97 -16.39 -4.76
N PRO A 205 -16.00 -15.78 -4.14
CA PRO A 205 -17.30 -15.64 -4.80
C PRO A 205 -17.22 -14.87 -6.12
N LEU A 206 -16.46 -13.76 -6.15
CA LEU A 206 -16.28 -12.94 -7.33
C LEU A 206 -15.46 -13.65 -8.41
N ALA A 207 -14.41 -14.36 -8.01
CA ALA A 207 -13.59 -15.13 -8.93
C ALA A 207 -14.39 -16.24 -9.59
N LEU A 208 -15.21 -16.98 -8.82
CA LEU A 208 -16.06 -18.03 -9.35
C LEU A 208 -17.14 -17.49 -10.30
N TRP A 209 -17.70 -16.32 -10.01
CA TRP A 209 -18.68 -15.66 -10.87
C TRP A 209 -18.10 -15.33 -12.26
N TYR A 210 -16.86 -14.88 -12.31
CA TYR A 210 -16.15 -14.53 -13.55
C TYR A 210 -15.41 -15.69 -14.19
N TRP A 211 -15.27 -16.85 -13.51
CA TRP A 211 -14.50 -18.01 -13.97
C TRP A 211 -14.90 -18.54 -15.38
N PRO A 212 -16.18 -18.64 -15.72
CA PRO A 212 -16.60 -19.17 -17.03
C PRO A 212 -16.16 -18.31 -18.23
N VAL A 213 -15.84 -17.04 -17.99
CA VAL A 213 -15.43 -16.10 -19.07
C VAL A 213 -13.92 -16.18 -19.34
N LEU A 214 -13.16 -16.89 -18.48
CA LEU A 214 -11.71 -16.96 -18.57
C LEU A 214 -11.28 -18.06 -19.55
N ASN A 215 -10.43 -17.67 -20.50
CA ASN A 215 -9.81 -18.63 -21.40
C ASN A 215 -8.42 -19.01 -20.92
N TRP A 216 -8.29 -20.18 -20.31
CA TRP A 216 -7.04 -20.71 -19.76
C TRP A 216 -6.16 -21.37 -20.82
N SER A 217 -6.73 -21.72 -21.99
CA SER A 217 -6.00 -22.39 -23.07
C SER A 217 -5.12 -21.39 -23.81
N GLY A 218 -3.85 -21.73 -23.99
CA GLY A 218 -2.91 -20.92 -24.76
C GLY A 218 -2.17 -19.83 -23.96
N VAL A 219 -2.32 -19.77 -22.64
CA VAL A 219 -1.58 -18.83 -21.79
C VAL A 219 -0.07 -19.19 -21.80
N ALA A 220 0.77 -18.26 -22.28
CA ALA A 220 2.21 -18.45 -22.37
C ALA A 220 2.87 -18.71 -21.02
N ALA A 221 3.94 -19.51 -20.99
CA ALA A 221 4.71 -19.81 -19.78
C ALA A 221 5.26 -18.53 -19.12
N SER A 222 5.63 -17.52 -19.91
CA SER A 222 6.06 -16.20 -19.43
C SER A 222 4.97 -15.48 -18.64
N THR A 223 3.71 -15.61 -19.04
CA THR A 223 2.55 -15.02 -18.33
C THR A 223 2.36 -15.71 -16.96
N TRP A 224 2.54 -17.02 -16.88
CA TRP A 224 2.50 -17.75 -15.62
C TRP A 224 3.65 -17.38 -14.68
N ALA A 225 4.85 -17.20 -15.21
CA ALA A 225 6.01 -16.72 -14.44
C ALA A 225 5.76 -15.30 -13.93
N LEU A 226 5.21 -14.42 -14.76
CA LEU A 226 4.83 -13.06 -14.35
C LEU A 226 3.73 -13.07 -13.29
N LEU A 227 2.72 -13.94 -13.41
CA LEU A 227 1.67 -14.12 -12.41
C LEU A 227 2.24 -14.60 -11.06
N LEU A 228 3.17 -15.53 -11.06
CA LEU A 228 3.84 -16.00 -9.85
C LEU A 228 4.62 -14.87 -9.17
N PHE A 229 5.42 -14.14 -9.95
CA PHE A 229 6.13 -12.95 -9.45
C PHE A 229 5.15 -11.91 -8.88
N TYR A 230 4.10 -11.57 -9.64
CA TYR A 230 3.05 -10.63 -9.21
C TYR A 230 2.38 -11.09 -7.91
N GLY A 231 1.99 -12.37 -7.82
CA GLY A 231 1.34 -12.93 -6.63
C GLY A 231 2.23 -12.87 -5.39
N LEU A 232 3.51 -13.23 -5.52
CA LEU A 232 4.47 -13.16 -4.42
C LEU A 232 4.79 -11.71 -4.04
N ALA A 233 5.00 -10.84 -5.02
CA ALA A 233 5.29 -9.43 -4.78
C ALA A 233 4.11 -8.72 -4.10
N ALA A 234 2.89 -8.91 -4.61
CA ALA A 234 1.70 -8.23 -4.14
C ALA A 234 1.14 -8.78 -2.81
N SER A 235 1.27 -10.09 -2.59
CA SER A 235 0.59 -10.74 -1.46
C SER A 235 1.54 -11.16 -0.34
N VAL A 236 2.84 -11.34 -0.62
CA VAL A 236 3.80 -11.79 0.40
C VAL A 236 4.81 -10.69 0.72
N TRP A 237 5.63 -10.29 -0.26
CA TRP A 237 6.79 -9.44 0.01
C TRP A 237 6.38 -8.01 0.39
N SER A 238 5.48 -7.37 -0.36
CA SER A 238 5.04 -6.00 -0.05
C SER A 238 4.32 -5.94 1.29
N VAL A 239 3.39 -6.87 1.55
CA VAL A 239 2.62 -6.90 2.80
C VAL A 239 3.52 -7.16 3.99
N TRP A 240 4.43 -8.13 3.90
CA TRP A 240 5.38 -8.43 4.97
C TRP A 240 6.33 -7.26 5.26
N LEU A 241 6.88 -6.62 4.23
CA LEU A 241 7.74 -5.44 4.38
C LEU A 241 6.95 -4.29 5.01
N TRP A 242 5.72 -4.04 4.55
CA TRP A 242 4.86 -3.01 5.08
C TRP A 242 4.58 -3.21 6.58
N MET A 243 4.11 -4.38 6.96
CA MET A 243 3.82 -4.72 8.36
C MET A 243 5.07 -4.70 9.23
N THR A 244 6.24 -5.07 8.68
CA THR A 244 7.52 -4.99 9.38
C THR A 244 7.90 -3.54 9.65
N GLY A 245 7.71 -2.65 8.70
CA GLY A 245 7.94 -1.22 8.86
C GLY A 245 6.97 -0.57 9.84
N LEU A 246 5.66 -0.85 9.72
CA LEU A 246 4.62 -0.32 10.59
C LEU A 246 4.87 -0.61 12.09
N ARG A 247 5.50 -1.72 12.40
CA ARG A 247 5.78 -2.09 13.79
C ARG A 247 6.62 -1.04 14.53
N HIS A 248 7.52 -0.34 13.84
CA HIS A 248 8.50 0.56 14.44
C HIS A 248 8.27 2.03 14.10
N VAL A 249 7.26 2.34 13.29
CA VAL A 249 6.96 3.70 12.81
C VAL A 249 5.51 4.05 13.16
N LYS A 250 5.22 5.33 13.35
CA LYS A 250 3.84 5.80 13.50
C LYS A 250 3.06 5.62 12.21
N ALA A 251 1.75 5.36 12.30
CA ALA A 251 0.91 5.19 11.11
C ALA A 251 0.89 6.46 10.24
N SER A 252 0.84 7.64 10.87
CA SER A 252 0.93 8.94 10.17
C SER A 252 2.24 9.13 9.38
N GLN A 253 3.35 8.61 9.89
CA GLN A 253 4.64 8.63 9.16
C GLN A 253 4.65 7.59 8.04
N ALA A 254 4.13 6.38 8.30
CA ALA A 254 4.04 5.32 7.30
C ALA A 254 3.20 5.76 6.09
N GLY A 255 2.11 6.50 6.31
CA GLY A 255 1.28 7.06 5.24
C GLY A 255 2.05 7.92 4.23
N ILE A 256 3.13 8.59 4.64
CA ILE A 256 3.95 9.40 3.72
C ILE A 256 4.70 8.49 2.72
N PHE A 257 5.10 7.29 3.14
CA PHE A 257 5.80 6.36 2.25
C PHE A 257 4.93 5.83 1.11
N THR A 258 3.59 5.97 1.18
CA THR A 258 2.70 5.59 0.07
C THR A 258 2.99 6.36 -1.21
N VAL A 259 3.60 7.54 -1.13
CA VAL A 259 4.05 8.31 -2.30
C VAL A 259 5.09 7.57 -3.14
N MET A 260 5.82 6.62 -2.57
CA MET A 260 6.80 5.82 -3.30
C MET A 260 6.14 4.88 -4.33
N LEU A 261 4.85 4.55 -4.16
CA LEU A 261 4.10 3.73 -5.11
C LEU A 261 4.02 4.40 -6.50
N PRO A 262 3.41 5.59 -6.66
CA PRO A 262 3.34 6.23 -7.98
C PRO A 262 4.73 6.63 -8.52
N VAL A 263 5.69 6.94 -7.66
CA VAL A 263 7.09 7.19 -8.08
C VAL A 263 7.67 5.93 -8.74
N ALA A 264 7.58 4.79 -8.07
CA ALA A 264 8.12 3.53 -8.61
C ALA A 264 7.33 3.06 -9.85
N ALA A 265 6.02 3.27 -9.90
CA ALA A 265 5.20 2.95 -11.07
C ALA A 265 5.62 3.79 -12.28
N SER A 266 5.85 5.09 -12.12
CA SER A 266 6.30 5.98 -13.21
C SER A 266 7.73 5.66 -13.67
N ILE A 267 8.65 5.32 -12.75
CA ILE A 267 10.00 4.88 -13.11
C ILE A 267 9.94 3.56 -13.88
N THR A 268 9.09 2.62 -13.45
CA THR A 268 8.91 1.34 -14.14
C THR A 268 8.32 1.56 -15.54
N GLY A 269 7.34 2.44 -15.71
CA GLY A 269 6.81 2.85 -17.00
C GLY A 269 7.90 3.41 -17.91
N TRP A 270 8.75 4.28 -17.39
CA TRP A 270 9.89 4.83 -18.14
C TRP A 270 10.87 3.72 -18.61
N VAL A 271 11.22 2.80 -17.72
CA VAL A 271 12.07 1.65 -18.09
C VAL A 271 11.41 0.77 -19.17
N LEU A 272 10.08 0.69 -19.18
CA LEU A 272 9.32 -0.04 -20.21
C LEU A 272 9.10 0.76 -21.50
N GLY A 273 9.70 1.94 -21.65
CA GLY A 273 9.70 2.76 -22.87
C GLY A 273 8.66 3.90 -22.87
N GLU A 274 7.96 4.17 -21.77
CA GLU A 274 7.15 5.38 -21.64
C GLU A 274 8.06 6.60 -21.50
N THR A 275 7.77 7.69 -22.20
CA THR A 275 8.55 8.94 -22.09
C THR A 275 8.10 9.74 -20.88
N PRO A 276 9.01 10.08 -19.94
CA PRO A 276 8.64 10.89 -18.78
C PRO A 276 8.38 12.35 -19.20
N ASP A 277 7.30 12.92 -18.70
CA ASP A 277 7.03 14.34 -18.81
C ASP A 277 7.94 15.14 -17.88
N GLY A 278 8.28 16.39 -18.26
CA GLY A 278 9.16 17.26 -17.46
C GLY A 278 8.69 17.49 -16.01
N TRP A 279 7.37 17.44 -15.77
CA TRP A 279 6.77 17.56 -14.45
C TRP A 279 7.00 16.36 -13.54
N GLN A 280 7.23 15.16 -14.09
CA GLN A 280 7.50 13.95 -13.30
C GLN A 280 8.78 14.07 -12.46
N GLY A 281 9.81 14.73 -13.01
CA GLY A 281 11.04 14.99 -12.26
C GLY A 281 10.81 15.85 -11.01
N ILE A 282 10.00 16.90 -11.13
CA ILE A 282 9.62 17.77 -10.00
C ILE A 282 8.81 16.96 -8.98
N ALA A 283 7.87 16.17 -9.46
CA ALA A 283 7.04 15.31 -8.60
C ALA A 283 7.86 14.29 -7.81
N TRP A 284 8.89 13.68 -8.43
CA TRP A 284 9.81 12.76 -7.73
C TRP A 284 10.60 13.50 -6.64
N ILE A 285 11.11 14.68 -6.93
CA ILE A 285 11.84 15.51 -5.94
C ILE A 285 10.92 15.80 -4.74
N MET A 286 9.68 16.23 -4.98
CA MET A 286 8.70 16.51 -3.92
C MET A 286 8.41 15.26 -3.09
N ALA A 287 8.20 14.12 -3.74
CA ALA A 287 7.96 12.84 -3.09
C ALA A 287 9.14 12.43 -2.18
N PHE A 288 10.38 12.51 -2.70
CA PHE A 288 11.58 12.18 -1.92
C PHE A 288 11.81 13.15 -0.77
N LEU A 289 11.53 14.45 -0.93
CA LEU A 289 11.57 15.42 0.16
C LEU A 289 10.55 15.08 1.26
N GLY A 290 9.34 14.69 0.90
CA GLY A 290 8.33 14.21 1.86
C GLY A 290 8.85 13.02 2.67
N VAL A 291 9.38 12.00 2.01
CA VAL A 291 9.95 10.81 2.67
C VAL A 291 11.17 11.16 3.53
N ALA A 292 12.07 12.01 3.06
CA ALA A 292 13.25 12.45 3.81
C ALA A 292 12.87 13.23 5.08
N LEU A 293 11.83 14.08 4.99
CA LEU A 293 11.30 14.79 6.14
C LEU A 293 10.58 13.87 7.13
N ALA A 294 9.93 12.80 6.67
CA ALA A 294 9.31 11.80 7.53
C ALA A 294 10.34 10.90 8.24
N SER A 295 11.52 10.73 7.64
CA SER A 295 12.58 9.88 8.17
C SER A 295 13.26 10.52 9.40
N PRO A 296 13.90 9.72 10.29
CA PRO A 296 14.52 10.23 11.52
C PRO A 296 15.66 11.18 11.22
N ARG A 297 15.77 12.24 12.01
CA ARG A 297 17.01 13.04 12.02
C ARG A 297 18.11 12.25 12.73
N PRO A 298 19.35 12.29 12.25
CA PRO A 298 20.48 12.01 13.12
C PRO A 298 20.41 13.06 14.24
N GLU A 299 20.19 12.62 15.49
CA GLU A 299 20.34 13.51 16.63
C GLU A 299 21.76 14.09 16.57
N ARG A 300 21.87 15.40 16.44
CA ARG A 300 23.10 16.08 16.79
C ARG A 300 23.34 15.76 18.25
N GLU A 301 24.40 15.03 18.52
CA GLU A 301 24.99 14.87 19.84
C GLU A 301 25.10 16.28 20.45
N LYS A 302 24.15 16.61 21.34
CA LYS A 302 24.37 17.74 22.23
C LYS A 302 25.54 17.29 23.11
N ASN A 303 26.76 17.66 22.71
CA ASN A 303 27.88 17.69 23.59
C ASN A 303 27.49 18.63 24.75
N ASN A 304 26.92 18.08 25.80
CA ASN A 304 26.97 18.67 27.10
C ASN A 304 28.43 18.54 27.56
N ILE A 305 29.26 19.42 27.06
CA ILE A 305 30.42 19.84 27.77
C ILE A 305 29.87 20.77 28.88
N SER A 306 29.50 20.18 29.99
CA SER A 306 29.36 20.91 31.24
C SER A 306 30.75 20.98 31.84
N GLU A 307 31.34 22.13 31.72
CA GLU A 307 32.41 22.59 32.65
C GLU A 307 31.94 22.57 34.12
#